data_77bf1587a11bb13620073b6bc52c38ec
#
_entry.id   77bf1587a11bb13620073b6bc52c38ec
#
_cell.length_a   1.000
_cell.length_b   1.000
_cell.length_c   1.000
_cell.angle_alpha   90.00
_cell.angle_beta   90.00
_cell.angle_gamma   90.00
#
_symmetry.space_group_name_H-M   'P 1'
#
loop_
_entity.id
_entity.type
_entity.pdbx_description
1 polymer ?
#
loop_
_entity_poly.entity_id
_entity_poly.type
_entity_poly.pdbx_seq_one_letter_code
_entity_poly.pdbx_strand_id
1 'polypeptide(L)'
;MDNSASSPARALRCWIEGRRVWLELADQRLVSFPSTKYPLLANAAQALLEKVQLRLQGRALRWEELDEDIWVDDVARGLFPRGRESPVAST
;
A
#
# COMPACT_ATOMS: atom_id res chain seq x y z
N MET A 1 26.50 -0.06 -8.33
CA MET A 1 26.08 -0.37 -8.24
C MET A 1 25.04 -0.59 -8.01
N ASP A 2 24.60 -0.45 -8.18
CA ASP A 2 23.71 -0.52 -8.04
C ASP A 2 22.90 -1.48 -7.72
N ASN A 3 23.22 -2.01 -7.43
CA ASN A 3 22.53 -3.00 -7.08
C ASN A 3 21.50 -2.80 -6.17
N SER A 4 21.54 -1.89 -5.42
CA SER A 4 20.49 -1.55 -4.55
C SER A 4 19.22 -1.29 -5.33
N ALA A 5 19.36 -0.93 -6.53
CA ALA A 5 18.19 -0.67 -7.33
C ALA A 5 17.37 -1.92 -7.56
N SER A 6 17.96 -3.07 -7.40
CA SER A 6 17.19 -4.26 -7.64
C SER A 6 16.54 -4.82 -6.40
N SER A 7 16.76 -4.23 -5.25
CA SER A 7 16.12 -4.72 -4.04
C SER A 7 14.73 -4.16 -3.89
N PRO A 8 13.73 -4.98 -3.62
CA PRO A 8 12.39 -4.45 -3.38
C PRO A 8 12.35 -3.62 -2.13
N ALA A 9 11.48 -2.64 -2.10
CA ALA A 9 11.31 -1.82 -0.92
C ALA A 9 10.67 -2.63 0.21
N ARG A 10 11.05 -2.31 1.44
CA ARG A 10 10.46 -2.92 2.63
C ARG A 10 10.04 -1.83 3.58
N ALA A 11 8.97 -2.06 4.30
CA ALA A 11 8.51 -1.14 5.32
C ALA A 11 8.93 -1.63 6.68
N LEU A 12 9.34 -0.70 7.54
CA LEU A 12 9.62 -0.99 8.94
C LEU A 12 8.37 -0.80 9.78
N ARG A 13 7.49 0.09 9.38
CA ARG A 13 6.24 0.37 10.09
C ARG A 13 5.18 0.78 9.12
N CYS A 14 3.94 0.57 9.51
CA CYS A 14 2.81 1.11 8.76
C CYS A 14 1.76 1.56 9.76
N TRP A 15 0.99 2.58 9.39
CA TRP A 15 -0.07 3.09 10.26
C TRP A 15 -1.08 3.83 9.39
N ILE A 16 -2.21 4.14 9.99
CA ILE A 16 -3.30 4.81 9.29
C ILE A 16 -3.53 6.16 9.94
N GLU A 17 -3.66 7.19 9.11
CA GLU A 17 -4.09 8.50 9.58
C GLU A 17 -5.29 8.89 8.74
N GLY A 18 -6.46 8.95 9.36
CA GLY A 18 -7.69 9.18 8.63
C GLY A 18 -7.90 8.05 7.66
N ARG A 19 -7.97 8.37 6.39
CA ARG A 19 -8.16 7.35 5.35
C ARG A 19 -6.88 7.15 4.54
N ARG A 20 -5.74 7.52 5.09
CA ARG A 20 -4.49 7.44 4.36
C ARG A 20 -3.59 6.41 5.02
N VAL A 21 -2.94 5.61 4.21
CA VAL A 21 -2.03 4.56 4.67
C VAL A 21 -0.61 5.10 4.61
N TRP A 22 0.11 5.02 5.71
CA TRP A 22 1.48 5.52 5.80
C TRP A 22 2.45 4.39 6.01
N LEU A 23 3.62 4.51 5.42
CA LEU A 23 4.69 3.53 5.56
C LEU A 23 5.99 4.25 5.83
N GLU A 24 6.77 3.69 6.75
CA GLU A 24 8.16 4.09 6.90
C GLU A 24 9.00 3.00 6.28
N LEU A 25 9.77 3.33 5.27
CA LEU A 25 10.55 2.34 4.55
C LEU A 25 11.91 2.12 5.18
N ALA A 26 12.53 0.99 4.87
CA ALA A 26 13.82 0.65 5.45
C ALA A 26 14.90 1.66 5.06
N ASP A 27 14.74 2.37 3.96
CA ASP A 27 15.70 3.39 3.56
C ASP A 27 15.36 4.75 4.15
N GLN A 28 14.47 4.78 5.14
CA GLN A 28 14.11 5.98 5.89
C GLN A 28 13.17 6.92 5.16
N ARG A 29 12.69 6.56 3.99
CA ARG A 29 11.67 7.37 3.33
C ARG A 29 10.32 7.12 3.97
N LEU A 30 9.50 8.17 3.98
CA LEU A 30 8.09 8.03 4.37
C LEU A 30 7.27 8.13 3.10
N VAL A 31 6.38 7.18 2.91
CA VAL A 31 5.47 7.21 1.76
C VAL A 31 4.07 7.01 2.26
N SER A 32 3.11 7.48 1.50
CA SER A 32 1.72 7.28 1.88
C SER A 32 0.86 7.23 0.64
N PHE A 33 -0.33 6.67 0.79
CA PHE A 33 -1.30 6.69 -0.30
C PHE A 33 -2.70 6.75 0.30
N PRO A 34 -3.63 7.36 -0.44
CA PRO A 34 -5.01 7.37 0.03
C PRO A 34 -5.64 6.01 -0.18
N SER A 35 -6.49 5.61 0.76
CA SER A 35 -7.12 4.28 0.66
C SER A 35 -7.95 4.14 -0.60
N THR A 36 -8.35 5.25 -1.20
CA THR A 36 -9.14 5.19 -2.43
C THR A 36 -8.42 4.58 -3.61
N LYS A 37 -7.09 4.41 -3.51
CA LYS A 37 -6.35 3.75 -4.58
C LYS A 37 -6.70 2.28 -4.73
N TYR A 38 -7.29 1.67 -3.71
CA TYR A 38 -7.64 0.25 -3.72
C TYR A 38 -9.11 0.11 -3.38
N PRO A 39 -9.91 -0.51 -4.25
CA PRO A 39 -11.35 -0.55 -4.01
C PRO A 39 -11.75 -1.20 -2.69
N LEU A 40 -11.06 -2.25 -2.29
CA LEU A 40 -11.42 -2.88 -1.02
C LEU A 40 -11.14 -1.97 0.15
N LEU A 41 -10.09 -1.17 0.08
CA LEU A 41 -9.78 -0.23 1.16
C LEU A 41 -10.70 0.97 1.12
N ALA A 42 -11.05 1.42 -0.09
CA ALA A 42 -11.90 2.59 -0.23
C ALA A 42 -13.25 2.38 0.44
N ASN A 43 -13.74 1.14 0.40
CA ASN A 43 -15.04 0.83 0.95
C ASN A 43 -15.00 0.24 2.36
N ALA A 44 -13.83 0.13 2.94
CA ALA A 44 -13.70 -0.50 4.24
C ALA A 44 -14.07 0.47 5.35
N ALA A 45 -14.68 -0.06 6.41
CA ALA A 45 -14.90 0.73 7.60
C ALA A 45 -13.57 1.15 8.20
N GLN A 46 -13.56 2.27 8.89
CA GLN A 46 -12.33 2.79 9.46
C GLN A 46 -11.66 1.76 10.38
N ALA A 47 -12.45 1.06 11.18
CA ALA A 47 -11.88 0.08 12.10
C ALA A 47 -11.15 -1.04 11.35
N LEU A 48 -11.67 -1.44 10.19
CA LEU A 48 -10.99 -2.47 9.41
C LEU A 48 -9.75 -1.93 8.73
N LEU A 49 -9.83 -0.70 8.23
CA LEU A 49 -8.68 -0.10 7.59
C LEU A 49 -7.50 -0.03 8.56
N GLU A 50 -7.78 0.24 9.82
CA GLU A 50 -6.73 0.40 10.81
C GLU A 50 -6.10 -0.92 11.25
N LYS A 51 -6.59 -2.04 10.75
CA LYS A 51 -6.03 -3.33 11.10
C LYS A 51 -4.94 -3.80 10.15
N VAL A 52 -4.34 -2.90 9.43
CA VAL A 52 -3.27 -3.24 8.51
C VAL A 52 -2.12 -3.90 9.26
N GLN A 53 -1.51 -4.90 8.64
CA GLN A 53 -0.38 -5.61 9.20
C GLN A 53 0.74 -5.70 8.17
N LEU A 54 1.97 -5.65 8.65
CA LEU A 54 3.11 -5.92 7.79
C LEU A 54 3.32 -7.43 7.73
N ARG A 55 3.62 -7.92 6.53
CA ARG A 55 3.89 -9.33 6.32
C ARG A 55 5.14 -9.49 5.49
N LEU A 56 5.68 -10.67 5.45
CA LEU A 56 6.82 -10.99 4.63
C LEU A 56 7.99 -10.05 4.92
N GLN A 57 8.22 -9.82 6.22
CA GLN A 57 9.34 -9.00 6.66
C GLN A 57 9.27 -7.58 6.12
N GLY A 58 8.08 -7.04 6.03
CA GLY A 58 7.89 -5.66 5.60
C GLY A 58 7.71 -5.48 4.11
N ARG A 59 7.63 -6.56 3.34
CA ARG A 59 7.46 -6.44 1.90
C ARG A 59 6.01 -6.34 1.48
N ALA A 60 5.08 -6.71 2.33
CA ALA A 60 3.66 -6.69 1.99
C ALA A 60 2.85 -6.11 3.12
N LEU A 61 1.78 -5.43 2.75
CA LEU A 61 0.75 -5.01 3.68
C LEU A 61 -0.41 -5.98 3.53
N ARG A 62 -1.04 -6.32 4.65
CA ARG A 62 -2.18 -7.22 4.60
C ARG A 62 -3.30 -6.73 5.48
N TRP A 63 -4.49 -6.81 4.95
CA TRP A 63 -5.74 -6.60 5.68
C TRP A 63 -6.46 -7.94 5.68
N GLU A 64 -6.35 -8.64 6.79
CA GLU A 64 -6.84 -10.01 6.86
C GLU A 64 -8.32 -10.13 6.57
N GLU A 65 -9.09 -9.25 7.17
CA GLU A 65 -10.54 -9.35 7.02
C GLU A 65 -11.05 -8.93 5.66
N LEU A 66 -10.23 -8.21 4.91
CA LEU A 66 -10.58 -7.79 3.56
C LEU A 66 -9.94 -8.71 2.53
N ASP A 67 -9.08 -9.61 2.98
CA ASP A 67 -8.32 -10.49 2.09
C ASP A 67 -7.59 -9.67 1.03
N GLU A 68 -6.95 -8.61 1.48
CA GLU A 68 -6.24 -7.71 0.58
C GLU A 68 -4.77 -7.70 0.92
N ASP A 69 -3.93 -7.87 -0.10
CA ASP A 69 -2.48 -7.81 0.02
C ASP A 69 -1.95 -6.76 -0.92
N ILE A 70 -1.02 -5.95 -0.45
CA ILE A 70 -0.44 -4.90 -1.28
C ILE A 70 1.08 -4.97 -1.11
N TRP A 71 1.78 -5.01 -2.24
CA TRP A 71 3.24 -5.02 -2.18
C TRP A 71 3.76 -3.64 -1.82
N VAL A 72 4.63 -3.59 -0.82
CA VAL A 72 5.23 -2.33 -0.41
C VAL A 72 6.04 -1.73 -1.55
N ASP A 73 6.73 -2.57 -2.32
CA ASP A 73 7.51 -2.06 -3.43
C ASP A 73 6.66 -1.35 -4.46
N ASP A 74 5.46 -1.86 -4.72
CA ASP A 74 4.55 -1.19 -5.64
C ASP A 74 4.17 0.19 -5.12
N VAL A 75 3.89 0.30 -3.83
CA VAL A 75 3.55 1.58 -3.24
C VAL A 75 4.73 2.55 -3.35
N ALA A 76 5.93 2.06 -3.04
CA ALA A 76 7.10 2.91 -3.06
C ALA A 76 7.40 3.44 -4.46
N ARG A 77 7.00 2.70 -5.48
CA ARG A 77 7.22 3.10 -6.86
C ARG A 77 6.02 3.80 -7.47
N GLY A 78 4.97 3.97 -6.71
CA GLY A 78 3.77 4.64 -7.22
C GLY A 78 2.96 3.80 -8.19
N LEU A 79 3.09 2.49 -8.13
CA LEU A 79 2.37 1.61 -9.02
C LEU A 79 1.07 1.16 -8.38
N PHE A 80 0.02 1.91 -8.61
CA PHE A 80 -1.28 1.62 -8.02
C PHE A 80 -2.21 1.04 -9.07
N PRO A 81 -3.19 0.25 -8.65
CA PRO A 81 -4.14 -0.28 -9.61
C PRO A 81 -4.93 0.84 -10.26
N ARG A 82 -5.21 0.70 -11.53
CA ARG A 82 -5.99 1.70 -12.19
C ARG A 82 -6.97 1.09 -13.15
N GLY A 83 -7.18 -0.14 -13.04
CA GLY A 83 -7.99 -0.78 -14.01
C GLY A 83 -9.38 -0.32 -14.10
N ARG A 84 -10.00 0.06 -13.00
CA ARG A 84 -11.36 0.32 -13.13
C ARG A 84 -11.66 1.60 -13.67
N GLU A 85 -10.87 2.55 -13.44
CA GLU A 85 -11.25 3.79 -13.98
C GLU A 85 -10.92 3.85 -15.40
N SER A 86 -10.18 2.95 -15.83
CA SER A 86 -9.83 3.12 -17.18
C SER A 86 -10.96 3.16 -18.09
N PRO A 87 -11.86 2.62 -17.90
CA PRO A 87 -12.83 2.66 -18.92
C PRO A 87 -13.47 3.91 -19.05
N VAL A 88 -13.36 4.05 -18.76
CA VAL A 88 -13.83 4.83 -18.87
C VAL A 88 -13.77 5.60 -19.58
N ALA A 89 -13.55 5.51 -19.35
CA ALA A 89 -13.45 6.04 -19.76
C ALA A 89 -13.62 6.37 -20.58
N SER A 90 -13.64 6.17 -20.54
CA SER A 90 -13.68 6.35 -21.13
C SER A 90 -14.14 6.79 -21.65
N THR A 91 -14.47 6.68 -21.63
CA THR A 91 -14.81 6.88 -22.06
C THR A 91 -15.02 7.05 -22.46
#